data_1dc84f5d972cc89d4230e3c3968e2f48
#
_entry.id   1dc84f5d972cc89d4230e3c3968e2f48
#
_cell.length_a   1.000
_cell.length_b   1.000
_cell.length_c   1.000
_cell.angle_alpha   90.00
_cell.angle_beta   90.00
_cell.angle_gamma   90.00
#
_symmetry.space_group_name_H-M   'P 1'
#
loop_
_entity.id
_entity.type
_entity.pdbx_description
1 polymer ?
#
loop_
_entity_poly.entity_id
_entity_poly.type
_entity_poly.pdbx_seq_one_letter_code
_entity_poly.pdbx_strand_id
1 'polypeptide(L)'
;MKMNITKILLGAAVLIAAPAVSGAGEARAQNAPHEPVVVETPMVHDPVMAYENGKYYLYCTGHGIAQMTSTDRRHWTLSREGVLSNEEIPAWTHDSVPGFTTHIWAPDVIRFKNKWYLAYSCSTFGKNTSAIGLLSNTSLSNKNGWKDEGCLVASKGNRDNWNAID
;
A
#
# COMPACT_ATOMS: atom_id res chain seq x y z
N MET A 1 -7.99 -75.68 49.47
CA MET A 1 -8.62 -74.68 49.59
C MET A 1 -8.64 -73.73 48.45
N LYS A 2 -9.36 -73.14 47.92
CA LYS A 2 -9.94 -72.29 46.88
C LYS A 2 -8.98 -71.91 45.75
N MET A 3 -9.12 -72.53 44.64
CA MET A 3 -8.66 -72.13 43.30
C MET A 3 -9.50 -71.01 42.82
N ASN A 4 -8.83 -69.97 42.29
CA ASN A 4 -9.51 -68.93 41.50
C ASN A 4 -8.96 -68.93 40.09
N ILE A 5 -9.86 -69.23 39.16
CA ILE A 5 -9.60 -69.26 37.72
C ILE A 5 -9.84 -67.86 37.16
N THR A 6 -8.81 -67.25 36.68
CA THR A 6 -8.93 -65.94 35.97
C THR A 6 -9.10 -66.18 34.47
N LYS A 7 -10.25 -65.80 33.97
CA LYS A 7 -10.58 -65.81 32.52
C LYS A 7 -9.80 -64.77 31.76
N ILE A 8 -9.08 -65.24 30.74
CA ILE A 8 -8.43 -64.35 29.73
C ILE A 8 -9.48 -64.01 28.67
N LEU A 9 -9.85 -62.76 28.57
CA LEU A 9 -10.61 -62.21 27.44
C LEU A 9 -9.62 -61.70 26.40
N LEU A 10 -9.57 -62.36 25.23
CA LEU A 10 -8.95 -61.77 24.03
C LEU A 10 -9.87 -60.71 23.46
N GLY A 11 -9.47 -59.46 23.55
CA GLY A 11 -10.11 -58.35 22.85
C GLY A 11 -9.40 -58.11 21.51
N ALA A 12 -10.09 -58.39 20.41
CA ALA A 12 -9.60 -58.00 19.07
C ALA A 12 -9.70 -56.51 18.89
N ALA A 13 -8.56 -55.82 18.75
CA ALA A 13 -8.52 -54.42 18.40
C ALA A 13 -8.67 -54.28 16.87
N VAL A 14 -9.80 -53.76 16.44
CA VAL A 14 -10.02 -53.33 15.06
C VAL A 14 -9.32 -51.98 14.87
N LEU A 15 -8.20 -51.94 14.14
CA LEU A 15 -7.60 -50.73 13.66
C LEU A 15 -8.45 -50.14 12.52
N ILE A 16 -9.19 -49.09 12.80
CA ILE A 16 -9.81 -48.27 11.76
C ILE A 16 -8.73 -47.31 11.29
N ALA A 17 -8.18 -47.53 10.09
CA ALA A 17 -7.30 -46.58 9.41
C ALA A 17 -8.15 -45.40 8.94
N ALA A 18 -7.96 -44.24 9.54
CA ALA A 18 -8.50 -43.00 9.03
C ALA A 18 -7.74 -42.60 7.74
N PRO A 19 -8.44 -42.17 6.69
CA PRO A 19 -7.75 -41.64 5.49
C PRO A 19 -7.01 -40.36 5.86
N ALA A 20 -5.71 -40.34 5.58
CA ALA A 20 -4.91 -39.09 5.63
C ALA A 20 -5.45 -38.15 4.57
N VAL A 21 -6.17 -37.11 4.99
CA VAL A 21 -6.50 -35.97 4.13
C VAL A 21 -5.19 -35.22 3.91
N SER A 22 -4.61 -35.39 2.73
CA SER A 22 -3.43 -34.63 2.31
C SER A 22 -3.82 -33.16 2.17
N GLY A 23 -3.38 -32.32 3.11
CA GLY A 23 -3.54 -30.86 3.10
C GLY A 23 -2.67 -30.17 2.04
N ALA A 24 -2.75 -30.61 0.78
CA ALA A 24 -2.03 -29.97 -0.35
C ALA A 24 -2.87 -28.93 -1.12
N GLY A 25 -4.09 -28.63 -0.64
CA GLY A 25 -5.05 -27.78 -1.36
C GLY A 25 -5.04 -26.31 -0.98
N GLU A 26 -4.57 -25.91 0.20
CA GLU A 26 -4.74 -24.52 0.68
C GLU A 26 -3.55 -23.60 0.41
N ALA A 27 -2.35 -24.11 0.14
CA ALA A 27 -1.19 -23.26 -0.14
C ALA A 27 -1.17 -22.67 -1.57
N ARG A 28 -2.04 -23.11 -2.46
CA ARG A 28 -2.04 -22.70 -3.87
C ARG A 28 -2.94 -21.49 -4.18
N ALA A 29 -3.81 -21.10 -3.25
CA ALA A 29 -4.73 -19.96 -3.44
C ALA A 29 -4.11 -18.59 -3.10
N GLN A 30 -2.98 -18.55 -2.38
CA GLN A 30 -2.38 -17.28 -1.92
C GLN A 30 -1.39 -16.65 -2.92
N ASN A 31 -0.99 -17.32 -3.99
CA ASN A 31 -0.01 -16.85 -4.98
C ASN A 31 -0.53 -16.76 -6.42
N ALA A 32 -1.82 -16.81 -6.66
CA ALA A 32 -2.33 -16.51 -8.00
C ALA A 32 -2.09 -15.01 -8.28
N PRO A 33 -1.48 -14.64 -9.43
CA PRO A 33 -1.39 -13.25 -9.81
C PRO A 33 -2.81 -12.69 -9.89
N HIS A 34 -3.10 -11.75 -8.99
CA HIS A 34 -4.41 -11.11 -9.01
C HIS A 34 -4.51 -10.26 -10.27
N GLU A 35 -5.54 -10.45 -11.04
CA GLU A 35 -5.86 -9.62 -12.18
C GLU A 35 -5.84 -8.13 -11.80
N PRO A 36 -5.27 -7.26 -12.65
CA PRO A 36 -5.28 -5.82 -12.39
C PRO A 36 -6.72 -5.30 -12.36
N VAL A 37 -7.03 -4.46 -11.39
CA VAL A 37 -8.34 -3.81 -11.30
C VAL A 37 -8.37 -2.67 -12.31
N VAL A 38 -9.28 -2.74 -13.29
CA VAL A 38 -9.50 -1.72 -14.30
C VAL A 38 -10.84 -1.05 -14.08
N VAL A 39 -10.86 0.28 -14.09
CA VAL A 39 -12.07 1.10 -13.93
C VAL A 39 -12.17 2.15 -15.04
N GLU A 40 -13.39 2.50 -15.47
CA GLU A 40 -13.64 3.53 -16.47
C GLU A 40 -13.84 4.92 -15.84
N THR A 41 -14.39 4.95 -14.63
CA THR A 41 -14.67 6.19 -13.89
C THR A 41 -14.06 6.12 -12.50
N PRO A 42 -12.74 6.34 -12.35
CA PRO A 42 -12.13 6.30 -11.04
C PRO A 42 -12.62 7.45 -10.16
N MET A 43 -13.01 7.14 -8.92
CA MET A 43 -13.22 8.17 -7.91
C MET A 43 -11.85 8.64 -7.40
N VAL A 44 -11.58 9.93 -7.54
CA VAL A 44 -10.32 10.54 -7.15
C VAL A 44 -10.57 11.82 -6.38
N HIS A 45 -9.66 12.14 -5.46
CA HIS A 45 -9.61 13.40 -4.72
C HIS A 45 -8.23 14.03 -4.95
N ASP A 46 -8.18 15.33 -5.24
CA ASP A 46 -6.95 16.10 -5.55
C ASP A 46 -6.10 15.42 -6.65
N PRO A 47 -6.64 15.14 -7.84
CA PRO A 47 -5.90 14.42 -8.86
C PRO A 47 -4.90 15.31 -9.61
N VAL A 48 -3.72 14.77 -9.86
CA VAL A 48 -2.75 15.31 -10.81
C VAL A 48 -2.36 14.23 -11.82
N MET A 49 -2.03 14.62 -13.04
CA MET A 49 -1.73 13.67 -14.11
C MET A 49 -0.45 14.05 -14.84
N ALA A 50 0.38 13.05 -15.13
CA ALA A 50 1.55 13.15 -15.97
C ALA A 50 1.47 12.16 -17.15
N TYR A 51 2.25 12.44 -18.20
CA TYR A 51 2.33 11.58 -19.38
C TYR A 51 3.80 11.26 -19.69
N GLU A 52 4.10 9.97 -19.84
CA GLU A 52 5.42 9.50 -20.21
C GLU A 52 5.31 8.25 -21.09
N ASN A 53 6.01 8.25 -22.23
CA ASN A 53 6.17 7.07 -23.12
C ASN A 53 4.85 6.37 -23.48
N GLY A 54 3.82 7.13 -23.88
CA GLY A 54 2.54 6.58 -24.33
C GLY A 54 1.57 6.22 -23.18
N LYS A 55 1.92 6.49 -21.94
CA LYS A 55 1.12 6.16 -20.77
C LYS A 55 0.84 7.39 -19.89
N TYR A 56 -0.39 7.49 -19.43
CA TYR A 56 -0.83 8.45 -18.43
C TYR A 56 -0.67 7.85 -17.04
N TYR A 57 -0.19 8.67 -16.12
CA TYR A 57 -0.03 8.36 -14.71
C TYR A 57 -0.86 9.38 -13.93
N LEU A 58 -1.85 8.91 -13.21
CA LEU A 58 -2.70 9.74 -12.36
C LEU A 58 -2.34 9.44 -10.90
N TYR A 59 -2.05 10.49 -10.16
CA TYR A 59 -1.78 10.46 -8.72
C TYR A 59 -2.88 11.21 -8.01
N CYS A 60 -3.28 10.76 -6.84
CA CYS A 60 -4.31 11.43 -6.04
C CYS A 60 -4.15 11.11 -4.56
N THR A 61 -4.91 11.84 -3.74
CA THR A 61 -5.02 11.58 -2.30
C THR A 61 -5.36 10.11 -2.05
N GLY A 62 -4.61 9.47 -1.14
CA GLY A 62 -4.80 8.06 -0.78
C GLY A 62 -3.63 7.45 -0.03
N HIS A 63 -3.72 6.16 0.24
CA HIS A 63 -2.63 5.41 0.89
C HIS A 63 -1.37 5.45 0.02
N GLY A 64 -0.26 5.90 0.62
CA GLY A 64 1.05 5.97 -0.03
C GLY A 64 1.04 6.76 -1.35
N ILE A 65 0.15 7.74 -1.51
CA ILE A 65 -0.19 8.43 -2.76
C ILE A 65 -0.83 7.44 -3.75
N ALA A 66 -2.16 7.45 -3.83
CA ALA A 66 -2.87 6.55 -4.74
C ALA A 66 -2.45 6.82 -6.19
N GLN A 67 -2.23 5.75 -6.93
CA GLN A 67 -1.77 5.80 -8.32
C GLN A 67 -2.61 4.92 -9.22
N MET A 68 -2.87 5.40 -10.43
CA MET A 68 -3.43 4.61 -11.51
C MET A 68 -2.82 4.99 -12.86
N THR A 69 -2.88 4.09 -13.82
CA THR A 69 -2.32 4.30 -15.14
C THR A 69 -3.33 4.00 -16.25
N SER A 70 -3.18 4.70 -17.38
CA SER A 70 -4.02 4.50 -18.57
C SER A 70 -3.22 4.76 -19.83
N THR A 71 -3.61 4.13 -20.94
CA THR A 71 -3.10 4.44 -22.29
C THR A 71 -4.09 5.27 -23.11
N ASP A 72 -5.33 5.35 -22.69
CA ASP A 72 -6.43 5.98 -23.44
C ASP A 72 -7.23 7.03 -22.63
N ARG A 73 -6.92 7.21 -21.34
CA ARG A 73 -7.61 8.08 -20.37
C ARG A 73 -9.06 7.69 -20.10
N ARG A 74 -9.47 6.50 -20.50
CA ARG A 74 -10.80 5.94 -20.27
C ARG A 74 -10.74 4.72 -19.36
N HIS A 75 -9.80 3.83 -19.62
CA HIS A 75 -9.59 2.61 -18.85
C HIS A 75 -8.38 2.81 -17.94
N TRP A 76 -8.60 2.80 -16.64
CA TRP A 76 -7.58 3.05 -15.63
C TRP A 76 -7.25 1.80 -14.85
N THR A 77 -5.99 1.43 -14.84
CA THR A 77 -5.47 0.33 -14.03
C THR A 77 -5.01 0.88 -12.69
N LEU A 78 -5.61 0.40 -11.61
CA LEU A 78 -5.31 0.82 -10.24
C LEU A 78 -4.04 0.15 -9.72
N SER A 79 -3.15 0.95 -9.11
CA SER A 79 -2.05 0.42 -8.30
C SER A 79 -2.57 0.02 -6.91
N ARG A 80 -2.15 -1.14 -6.40
CA ARG A 80 -2.61 -1.62 -5.09
C ARG A 80 -1.98 -0.87 -3.92
N GLU A 81 -0.71 -0.49 -4.06
CA GLU A 81 0.10 0.05 -2.97
C GLU A 81 0.36 1.56 -3.10
N GLY A 82 -0.20 2.20 -4.12
CA GLY A 82 0.16 3.59 -4.41
C GLY A 82 1.60 3.74 -4.92
N VAL A 83 2.16 4.92 -4.72
CA VAL A 83 3.56 5.26 -5.07
C VAL A 83 4.53 4.73 -4.03
N LEU A 84 4.19 4.87 -2.76
CA LEU A 84 4.94 4.38 -1.61
C LEU A 84 4.18 3.24 -0.94
N SER A 85 4.83 2.14 -0.64
CA SER A 85 4.32 1.16 0.31
C SER A 85 4.41 1.70 1.75
N ASN A 86 3.81 1.03 2.71
CA ASN A 86 3.86 1.48 4.11
C ASN A 86 5.29 1.56 4.65
N GLU A 87 6.15 0.65 4.21
CA GLU A 87 7.55 0.57 4.61
C GLU A 87 8.42 1.64 3.95
N GLU A 88 7.97 2.19 2.81
CA GLU A 88 8.66 3.24 2.07
C GLU A 88 8.27 4.65 2.50
N ILE A 89 7.25 4.80 3.34
CA ILE A 89 6.88 6.11 3.90
C ILE A 89 8.03 6.63 4.76
N PRO A 90 8.58 7.81 4.43
CA PRO A 90 9.76 8.32 5.14
C PRO A 90 9.50 8.56 6.63
N ALA A 91 10.42 8.13 7.49
CA ALA A 91 10.27 8.26 8.94
C ALA A 91 10.05 9.71 9.41
N TRP A 92 10.66 10.68 8.72
CA TRP A 92 10.50 12.10 9.04
C TRP A 92 9.04 12.58 8.99
N THR A 93 8.15 11.91 8.24
CA THR A 93 6.73 12.27 8.16
C THR A 93 6.05 12.14 9.52
N HIS A 94 6.35 11.08 10.26
CA HIS A 94 5.81 10.85 11.61
C HIS A 94 6.41 11.81 12.65
N ASP A 95 7.68 12.16 12.48
CA ASP A 95 8.36 13.14 13.37
C ASP A 95 7.82 14.56 13.17
N SER A 96 7.56 14.93 11.91
CA SER A 96 7.07 16.25 11.54
C SER A 96 5.57 16.42 11.78
N VAL A 97 4.79 15.34 11.63
CA VAL A 97 3.33 15.34 11.73
C VAL A 97 2.85 14.25 12.67
N PRO A 98 2.88 14.48 13.98
CA PRO A 98 2.37 13.53 14.96
C PRO A 98 0.91 13.14 14.68
N GLY A 99 0.65 11.82 14.60
CA GLY A 99 -0.66 11.27 14.27
C GLY A 99 -0.90 11.06 12.76
N PHE A 100 0.04 11.43 11.90
CA PHE A 100 0.04 10.99 10.51
C PHE A 100 0.20 9.46 10.45
N THR A 101 -0.49 8.83 9.51
CA THR A 101 -0.38 7.38 9.27
C THR A 101 0.19 7.12 7.88
N THR A 102 -0.66 6.80 6.91
CA THR A 102 -0.23 6.44 5.55
C THR A 102 -1.06 7.14 4.48
N HIS A 103 -2.07 7.90 4.89
CA HIS A 103 -2.98 8.58 3.98
C HIS A 103 -2.40 9.93 3.57
N ILE A 104 -1.79 9.98 2.40
CA ILE A 104 -1.09 11.14 1.84
C ILE A 104 -2.06 11.95 0.99
N TRP A 105 -1.95 13.28 1.02
CA TRP A 105 -2.90 14.21 0.40
C TRP A 105 -2.28 14.99 -0.74
N ALA A 106 -3.15 15.44 -1.66
CA ALA A 106 -2.90 16.43 -2.70
C ALA A 106 -1.49 16.35 -3.33
N PRO A 107 -1.19 15.25 -4.07
CA PRO A 107 0.08 15.16 -4.77
C PRO A 107 0.11 16.13 -5.96
N ASP A 108 1.29 16.67 -6.26
CA ASP A 108 1.56 17.37 -7.50
C ASP A 108 2.83 16.83 -8.17
N VAL A 109 2.81 16.69 -9.50
CA VAL A 109 3.90 16.06 -10.25
C VAL A 109 4.40 16.94 -11.38
N ILE A 110 5.72 17.13 -11.47
CA ILE A 110 6.36 17.91 -12.52
C ILE A 110 7.63 17.23 -13.03
N ARG A 111 7.92 17.41 -14.33
CA ARG A 111 9.20 17.03 -14.90
C ARG A 111 10.13 18.23 -14.95
N PHE A 112 11.32 18.11 -14.35
CA PHE A 112 12.34 19.14 -14.35
C PHE A 112 13.74 18.52 -14.51
N LYS A 113 14.56 19.05 -15.39
CA LYS A 113 15.95 18.59 -15.64
C LYS A 113 16.09 17.08 -15.76
N ASN A 114 15.25 16.46 -16.60
CA ASN A 114 15.24 15.02 -16.87
C ASN A 114 14.85 14.11 -15.70
N LYS A 115 14.29 14.67 -14.62
CA LYS A 115 13.70 13.94 -13.51
C LYS A 115 12.23 14.31 -13.35
N TRP A 116 11.47 13.39 -12.80
CA TRP A 116 10.16 13.64 -12.25
C TRP A 116 10.29 13.97 -10.78
N TYR A 117 9.55 14.95 -10.34
CA TYR A 117 9.39 15.32 -8.93
C TYR A 117 7.92 15.21 -8.58
N LEU A 118 7.62 14.67 -7.41
CA LEU A 118 6.28 14.52 -6.89
C LEU A 118 6.27 15.08 -5.48
N ALA A 119 5.62 16.24 -5.33
CA ALA A 119 5.32 16.82 -4.02
C ALA A 119 4.08 16.15 -3.44
N TYR A 120 3.98 16.09 -2.12
CA TYR A 120 2.85 15.48 -1.43
C TYR A 120 2.68 16.03 -0.03
N SER A 121 1.45 16.03 0.48
CA SER A 121 1.14 16.57 1.80
C SER A 121 0.90 15.46 2.81
N CYS A 122 1.53 15.58 3.98
CA CYS A 122 1.27 14.77 5.17
C CYS A 122 0.55 15.63 6.19
N SER A 123 -0.59 15.17 6.71
CA SER A 123 -1.33 15.90 7.74
C SER A 123 -2.18 14.96 8.58
N THR A 124 -2.75 15.50 9.65
CA THR A 124 -3.78 14.85 10.45
C THR A 124 -5.04 15.69 10.36
N PHE A 125 -6.18 15.09 10.00
CA PHE A 125 -7.43 15.81 9.80
C PHE A 125 -7.82 16.62 11.04
N GLY A 126 -8.20 17.88 10.82
CA GLY A 126 -8.59 18.80 11.89
C GLY A 126 -7.44 19.30 12.78
N LYS A 127 -6.19 19.10 12.36
CA LYS A 127 -4.99 19.62 13.05
C LYS A 127 -4.26 20.63 12.18
N ASN A 128 -3.63 21.61 12.83
CA ASN A 128 -2.73 22.57 12.21
C ASN A 128 -1.26 22.09 12.36
N THR A 129 -1.01 20.85 11.94
CA THR A 129 0.32 20.26 11.88
C THR A 129 0.38 19.45 10.60
N SER A 130 1.21 19.87 9.67
CA SER A 130 1.30 19.29 8.34
C SER A 130 2.69 19.52 7.74
N ALA A 131 3.03 18.77 6.71
CA ALA A 131 4.29 18.89 6.01
C ALA A 131 4.14 18.54 4.53
N ILE A 132 4.90 19.20 3.67
CA ILE A 132 5.06 18.84 2.28
C ILE A 132 6.38 18.12 2.11
N GLY A 133 6.32 16.89 1.59
CA GLY A 133 7.46 16.10 1.18
C GLY A 133 7.69 16.12 -0.33
N LEU A 134 8.86 15.71 -0.75
CA LEU A 134 9.23 15.62 -2.15
C LEU A 134 9.83 14.26 -2.46
N LEU A 135 9.36 13.64 -3.54
CA LEU A 135 9.98 12.48 -4.15
C LEU A 135 10.61 12.85 -5.49
N SER A 136 11.63 12.12 -5.92
CA SER A 136 12.15 12.21 -7.28
C SER A 136 12.30 10.84 -7.93
N ASN A 137 12.12 10.80 -9.27
CA ASN A 137 12.32 9.59 -10.07
C ASN A 137 12.86 9.96 -11.46
N THR A 138 13.54 9.07 -12.13
CA THR A 138 14.00 9.23 -13.51
C THR A 138 12.96 8.82 -14.54
N SER A 139 12.00 7.97 -14.16
CA SER A 139 10.91 7.52 -15.02
C SER A 139 9.67 7.15 -14.19
N LEU A 140 8.49 7.56 -14.66
CA LEU A 140 7.20 7.21 -14.03
C LEU A 140 6.89 5.71 -14.13
N SER A 141 7.46 5.01 -15.11
CA SER A 141 7.28 3.57 -15.26
C SER A 141 8.09 2.74 -14.26
N ASN A 142 9.11 3.33 -13.64
CA ASN A 142 9.89 2.67 -12.60
C ASN A 142 9.27 2.94 -11.22
N LYS A 143 8.33 2.09 -10.81
CA LYS A 143 7.63 2.24 -9.53
C LYS A 143 8.60 2.29 -8.34
N ASN A 144 9.63 1.47 -8.33
CA ASN A 144 10.61 1.37 -7.24
C ASN A 144 11.74 2.42 -7.34
N GLY A 145 11.64 3.34 -8.28
CA GLY A 145 12.66 4.37 -8.53
C GLY A 145 12.44 5.67 -7.76
N TRP A 146 11.33 5.80 -7.04
CA TRP A 146 11.05 6.98 -6.26
C TRP A 146 12.01 7.09 -5.07
N LYS A 147 12.63 8.25 -4.94
CA LYS A 147 13.58 8.57 -3.87
C LYS A 147 13.02 9.71 -3.03
N ASP A 148 13.09 9.56 -1.72
CA ASP A 148 12.77 10.64 -0.79
C ASP A 148 13.83 11.73 -0.86
N GLU A 149 13.40 12.94 -1.16
CA GLU A 149 14.21 14.18 -1.14
C GLU A 149 13.98 14.98 0.16
N GLY A 150 13.13 14.46 1.06
CA GLY A 150 12.86 15.02 2.37
C GLY A 150 11.70 16.00 2.44
N CYS A 151 11.59 16.64 3.59
CA CYS A 151 10.60 17.66 3.91
C CYS A 151 10.95 19.00 3.29
N LEU A 152 10.06 19.56 2.48
CA LEU A 152 10.24 20.93 1.93
C LEU A 152 9.82 22.01 2.91
N VAL A 153 8.66 21.81 3.55
CA VAL A 153 8.10 22.78 4.50
C VAL A 153 7.18 22.06 5.48
N ALA A 154 7.15 22.51 6.71
CA ALA A 154 6.23 21.99 7.73
C ALA A 154 5.62 23.11 8.56
N SER A 155 4.34 22.97 8.90
CA SER A 155 3.63 23.82 9.85
C SER A 155 3.48 23.09 11.20
N LYS A 156 3.43 23.88 12.27
CA LYS A 156 3.24 23.41 13.65
C LYS A 156 2.16 24.24 14.33
N GLY A 157 1.15 23.60 14.88
CA GLY A 157 -0.03 24.25 15.44
C GLY A 157 0.24 25.22 16.61
N ASN A 158 1.39 25.09 17.28
CA ASN A 158 1.82 26.00 18.34
C ASN A 158 2.68 27.19 17.86
N ARG A 159 3.02 27.22 16.57
CA ARG A 159 3.87 28.25 15.97
C ARG A 159 3.17 28.97 14.82
N ASP A 160 2.45 28.22 13.99
CA ASP A 160 1.97 28.68 12.70
C ASP A 160 0.43 28.78 12.69
N ASN A 161 -0.10 29.73 11.92
CA ASN A 161 -1.55 29.89 11.68
C ASN A 161 -1.97 29.41 10.26
N TRP A 162 -1.13 28.60 9.63
CA TRP A 162 -1.32 28.02 8.30
C TRP A 162 -0.99 26.52 8.32
N ASN A 163 -1.43 25.79 7.30
CA ASN A 163 -1.06 24.40 7.04
C ASN A 163 -0.16 24.30 5.82
N ALA A 164 0.84 23.42 5.88
CA ALA A 164 1.65 23.01 4.74
C ALA A 164 0.91 21.89 4.00
N ILE A 165 -0.04 22.24 3.15
CA ILE A 165 -0.84 21.33 2.33
C ILE A 165 -1.07 21.95 0.95
N ASP A 166 -1.31 21.10 -0.11
CA ASP A 166 -1.58 21.43 -1.53
C ASP A 166 -0.40 22.05 -2.30
#